data_bdcc9675feb6bc5944653d471cb36c10
#
_entry.id   bdcc9675feb6bc5944653d471cb36c10
#
_cell.length_a   1.000
_cell.length_b   1.000
_cell.length_c   1.000
_cell.angle_alpha   90.00
_cell.angle_beta   90.00
_cell.angle_gamma   90.00
#
_symmetry.space_group_name_H-M   'P 1'
#
loop_
_entity.id
_entity.type
_entity.pdbx_description
1 polymer ?
#
loop_
_entity_poly.entity_id
_entity_poly.type
_entity_poly.pdbx_seq_one_letter_code
_entity_poly.pdbx_strand_id
1 'polypeptide(L)'
;MKTDKNLSYNSQWLVIGLSRNGYDKESKYFKKYYENIVTYLEENNGDITKAKYSVYSKLIISLTALGKDARNINGYNLLSYLSDFENLKKQGINGPIWALIALNTNSKYEIPKNKEAKINTTEEVLIKYILDNELEGGGWALSGTNPDVDITAMAIQALSKYYNDKDYSDVTKAINRGVKWLGKAQNKKTGGFSCMGYENSESCAQVVVALCSIGINPDEDARFIKSGKSPVDNLLTYALKEGGFSHIKGTDVNMMATEQGFYALVAYSRLLKGQTFIYDMSDLNIEKPKKISVDLTANKKSVSSNEKEIVNGSYNKTNISDDSNEKEVKSDKKSDKRNSLDSNEKINSSSKPNEEGWEFEGKEYNLKNPGEDNRIVQQKNKSIEPTPKLLAGIGSMIIVFAAASFIGKRKRVGR
;
A
#
# COMPACT_ATOMS: atom_id res chain seq x y z
N MET A 1 13.19 -19.90 12.76
CA MET A 1 12.49 -19.09 11.75
C MET A 1 12.88 -17.67 12.01
N LYS A 2 13.74 -17.05 11.22
CA LYS A 2 13.96 -15.60 11.31
C LYS A 2 12.68 -14.95 10.80
N THR A 3 11.91 -14.36 11.68
CA THR A 3 10.76 -13.55 11.35
C THR A 3 11.26 -12.37 10.53
N ASP A 4 10.67 -12.19 9.36
CA ASP A 4 10.94 -11.03 8.53
C ASP A 4 10.55 -9.78 9.34
N LYS A 5 11.55 -8.96 9.68
CA LYS A 5 11.38 -7.81 10.57
C LYS A 5 10.75 -6.61 9.87
N ASN A 6 10.35 -6.76 8.61
CA ASN A 6 9.85 -5.67 7.80
C ASN A 6 8.32 -5.76 7.64
N LEU A 7 7.57 -5.04 8.47
CA LEU A 7 6.10 -4.97 8.40
C LEU A 7 5.56 -4.38 7.08
N SER A 8 6.40 -3.70 6.30
CA SER A 8 6.00 -3.17 4.98
C SER A 8 5.74 -4.27 3.95
N TYR A 9 6.21 -5.49 4.18
CA TYR A 9 6.05 -6.66 3.30
C TYR A 9 5.06 -7.70 3.82
N ASN A 10 4.39 -7.43 4.93
CA ASN A 10 3.40 -8.35 5.49
C ASN A 10 2.03 -8.06 4.88
N SER A 11 1.72 -8.71 3.80
CA SER A 11 0.41 -9.09 3.24
C SER A 11 -0.86 -8.40 3.81
N GLN A 12 -0.82 -7.06 4.08
CA GLN A 12 -2.00 -6.37 4.63
C GLN A 12 -3.20 -6.51 3.68
N TRP A 13 -2.97 -6.44 2.37
CA TRP A 13 -4.00 -6.64 1.35
C TRP A 13 -4.64 -8.02 1.45
N LEU A 14 -3.81 -9.07 1.65
CA LEU A 14 -4.30 -10.44 1.81
C LEU A 14 -5.13 -10.57 3.08
N VAL A 15 -4.67 -10.01 4.20
CA VAL A 15 -5.39 -10.01 5.48
C VAL A 15 -6.74 -9.30 5.34
N ILE A 16 -6.77 -8.13 4.72
CA ILE A 16 -8.00 -7.38 4.46
C ILE A 16 -8.93 -8.22 3.58
N GLY A 17 -8.45 -8.72 2.45
CA GLY A 17 -9.26 -9.53 1.54
C GLY A 17 -9.82 -10.78 2.20
N LEU A 18 -9.01 -11.57 2.88
CA LEU A 18 -9.44 -12.80 3.55
C LEU A 18 -10.45 -12.52 4.66
N SER A 19 -10.18 -11.52 5.51
CA SER A 19 -11.07 -11.17 6.62
C SER A 19 -12.43 -10.66 6.11
N ARG A 20 -12.41 -9.77 5.11
CA ARG A 20 -13.62 -9.21 4.51
C ARG A 20 -14.41 -10.22 3.66
N ASN A 21 -13.77 -11.31 3.25
CA ASN A 21 -14.42 -12.46 2.59
C ASN A 21 -14.95 -13.52 3.57
N GLY A 22 -14.82 -13.33 4.89
CA GLY A 22 -15.33 -14.25 5.90
C GLY A 22 -14.41 -15.42 6.22
N TYR A 23 -13.10 -15.32 5.91
CA TYR A 23 -12.15 -16.34 6.36
C TYR A 23 -12.10 -16.37 7.88
N ASP A 24 -11.87 -17.57 8.44
CA ASP A 24 -11.89 -17.81 9.90
C ASP A 24 -10.91 -16.88 10.64
N LYS A 25 -11.46 -15.97 11.46
CA LYS A 25 -10.71 -15.01 12.27
C LYS A 25 -9.84 -15.67 13.35
N GLU A 26 -10.19 -16.89 13.75
CA GLU A 26 -9.44 -17.69 14.73
C GLU A 26 -8.34 -18.54 14.09
N SER A 27 -8.15 -18.42 12.78
CA SER A 27 -7.12 -19.17 12.07
C SER A 27 -5.71 -18.90 12.61
N LYS A 28 -4.83 -19.90 12.52
CA LYS A 28 -3.41 -19.76 12.88
C LYS A 28 -2.71 -18.66 12.09
N TYR A 29 -3.16 -18.40 10.85
CA TYR A 29 -2.61 -17.35 10.01
C TYR A 29 -2.85 -15.96 10.61
N PHE A 30 -4.10 -15.63 10.97
CA PHE A 30 -4.42 -14.33 11.55
C PHE A 30 -3.86 -14.15 12.96
N LYS A 31 -3.85 -15.20 13.77
CA LYS A 31 -3.20 -15.17 15.09
C LYS A 31 -1.73 -14.85 14.97
N LYS A 32 -1.02 -15.51 14.04
CA LYS A 32 0.41 -15.26 13.81
C LYS A 32 0.68 -13.88 13.21
N TYR A 33 -0.18 -13.42 12.31
CA TYR A 33 -0.10 -12.04 11.78
C TYR A 33 -0.19 -11.00 12.91
N TYR A 34 -1.19 -11.14 13.79
CA TYR A 34 -1.36 -10.24 14.94
C TYR A 34 -0.19 -10.29 15.92
N GLU A 35 0.25 -11.49 16.31
CA GLU A 35 1.43 -11.69 17.17
C GLU A 35 2.70 -11.04 16.60
N ASN A 36 2.95 -11.17 15.31
CA ASN A 36 4.10 -10.56 14.66
C ASN A 36 4.04 -9.03 14.75
N ILE A 37 2.87 -8.43 14.56
CA ILE A 37 2.68 -6.98 14.70
C ILE A 37 2.95 -6.54 16.15
N VAL A 38 2.38 -7.22 17.12
CA VAL A 38 2.58 -6.93 18.55
C VAL A 38 4.07 -7.01 18.90
N THR A 39 4.73 -8.11 18.52
CA THR A 39 6.18 -8.29 18.74
C THR A 39 6.99 -7.14 18.13
N TYR A 40 6.67 -6.77 16.90
CA TYR A 40 7.39 -5.70 16.22
C TYR A 40 7.18 -4.33 16.90
N LEU A 41 5.95 -4.03 17.32
CA LEU A 41 5.64 -2.80 18.05
C LEU A 41 6.40 -2.75 19.38
N GLU A 42 6.48 -3.85 20.12
CA GLU A 42 7.22 -3.94 21.38
C GLU A 42 8.73 -3.79 21.16
N GLU A 43 9.32 -4.48 20.19
CA GLU A 43 10.75 -4.39 19.86
C GLU A 43 11.19 -2.99 19.42
N ASN A 44 10.29 -2.19 18.84
CA ASN A 44 10.58 -0.87 18.30
C ASN A 44 9.89 0.27 19.06
N ASN A 45 9.33 0.02 20.25
CA ASN A 45 8.58 1.01 21.04
C ASN A 45 7.48 1.73 20.22
N GLY A 46 6.84 1.00 19.30
CA GLY A 46 5.80 1.51 18.42
C GLY A 46 6.29 2.22 17.17
N ASP A 47 7.58 2.54 17.05
CA ASP A 47 8.15 3.26 15.90
C ASP A 47 8.44 2.29 14.73
N ILE A 48 7.49 2.19 13.79
CA ILE A 48 7.60 1.29 12.63
C ILE A 48 8.42 1.96 11.52
N THR A 49 8.22 3.28 11.31
CA THR A 49 8.83 4.01 10.19
C THR A 49 8.86 5.50 10.46
N LYS A 50 9.92 6.15 9.95
CA LYS A 50 10.04 7.62 9.97
C LYS A 50 9.75 8.28 8.62
N ALA A 51 9.43 7.48 7.60
CA ALA A 51 9.24 7.97 6.24
C ALA A 51 7.95 7.47 5.57
N LYS A 52 7.60 6.17 5.75
CA LYS A 52 6.47 5.53 5.04
C LYS A 52 5.24 5.38 5.94
N TYR A 53 4.58 6.50 6.26
CA TYR A 53 3.45 6.53 7.20
C TYR A 53 2.21 5.76 6.70
N SER A 54 2.10 5.48 5.40
CA SER A 54 1.08 4.56 4.86
C SER A 54 1.15 3.15 5.45
N VAL A 55 2.30 2.73 6.02
CA VAL A 55 2.44 1.45 6.74
C VAL A 55 1.53 1.44 7.98
N TYR A 56 1.53 2.51 8.79
CA TYR A 56 0.60 2.61 9.92
C TYR A 56 -0.86 2.57 9.47
N SER A 57 -1.19 3.31 8.41
CA SER A 57 -2.54 3.33 7.85
C SER A 57 -3.00 1.94 7.42
N LYS A 58 -2.18 1.20 6.70
CA LYS A 58 -2.50 -0.16 6.27
C LYS A 58 -2.60 -1.15 7.43
N LEU A 59 -1.78 -0.99 8.47
CA LEU A 59 -1.92 -1.77 9.71
C LEU A 59 -3.23 -1.48 10.43
N ILE A 60 -3.62 -0.19 10.53
CA ILE A 60 -4.92 0.18 11.09
C ILE A 60 -6.05 -0.52 10.33
N ILE A 61 -6.03 -0.45 8.99
CA ILE A 61 -7.06 -1.08 8.15
C ILE A 61 -7.09 -2.60 8.35
N SER A 62 -5.95 -3.27 8.28
CA SER A 62 -5.88 -4.74 8.38
C SER A 62 -6.26 -5.26 9.78
N LEU A 63 -5.83 -4.57 10.84
CA LEU A 63 -6.18 -4.92 12.22
C LEU A 63 -7.66 -4.67 12.51
N THR A 64 -8.21 -3.57 11.99
CA THR A 64 -9.65 -3.29 12.08
C THR A 64 -10.45 -4.37 11.34
N ALA A 65 -9.99 -4.84 10.18
CA ALA A 65 -10.63 -5.94 9.45
C ALA A 65 -10.65 -7.24 10.27
N LEU A 66 -9.64 -7.47 11.11
CA LEU A 66 -9.61 -8.59 12.06
C LEU A 66 -10.48 -8.38 13.32
N GLY A 67 -11.16 -7.23 13.44
CA GLY A 67 -11.95 -6.89 14.62
C GLY A 67 -11.11 -6.34 15.79
N LYS A 68 -9.85 -5.97 15.56
CA LYS A 68 -8.97 -5.40 16.60
C LYS A 68 -9.08 -3.87 16.62
N ASP A 69 -9.09 -3.29 17.81
CA ASP A 69 -9.15 -1.84 17.98
C ASP A 69 -7.77 -1.20 17.77
N ALA A 70 -7.58 -0.51 16.64
CA ALA A 70 -6.31 0.13 16.30
C ALA A 70 -5.89 1.24 17.28
N ARG A 71 -6.79 1.71 18.15
CA ARG A 71 -6.48 2.66 19.23
C ARG A 71 -5.74 2.01 20.39
N ASN A 72 -5.70 0.68 20.43
CA ASN A 72 -5.01 -0.04 21.50
C ASN A 72 -4.54 -1.43 21.03
N ILE A 73 -3.50 -1.49 20.25
CA ILE A 73 -2.82 -2.73 19.88
C ILE A 73 -1.72 -2.99 20.92
N ASN A 74 -2.03 -3.82 21.90
CA ASN A 74 -1.16 -4.16 23.03
C ASN A 74 -0.58 -2.93 23.78
N GLY A 75 -1.36 -1.85 23.89
CA GLY A 75 -0.97 -0.59 24.53
C GLY A 75 -0.58 0.51 23.54
N TYR A 76 -0.40 0.20 22.26
CA TYR A 76 -0.05 1.19 21.23
C TYR A 76 -1.31 1.69 20.50
N ASN A 77 -1.47 3.02 20.46
CA ASN A 77 -2.50 3.65 19.64
C ASN A 77 -1.92 3.96 18.25
N LEU A 78 -2.25 3.15 17.24
CA LEU A 78 -1.69 3.31 15.90
C LEU A 78 -2.17 4.60 15.21
N LEU A 79 -3.34 5.15 15.59
CA LEU A 79 -3.82 6.42 15.05
C LEU A 79 -2.96 7.61 15.49
N SER A 80 -2.27 7.52 16.65
CA SER A 80 -1.39 8.60 17.11
C SER A 80 -0.20 8.84 16.18
N TYR A 81 0.26 7.83 15.46
CA TYR A 81 1.35 7.97 14.49
C TYR A 81 0.94 8.73 13.23
N LEU A 82 -0.36 8.91 13.00
CA LEU A 82 -0.89 9.70 11.89
C LEU A 82 -1.13 11.17 12.26
N SER A 83 -0.82 11.59 13.48
CA SER A 83 -1.22 12.89 14.04
C SER A 83 -0.48 14.10 13.47
N ASP A 84 0.73 13.93 12.96
CA ASP A 84 1.51 14.98 12.31
C ASP A 84 1.35 14.93 10.78
N PHE A 85 0.63 15.91 10.24
CA PHE A 85 0.34 15.97 8.81
C PHE A 85 1.59 16.15 7.94
N GLU A 86 2.63 16.86 8.44
CA GLU A 86 3.90 17.02 7.71
C GLU A 86 4.60 15.66 7.50
N ASN A 87 4.46 14.75 8.46
CA ASN A 87 4.99 13.40 8.34
C ASN A 87 4.24 12.58 7.27
N LEU A 88 2.91 12.72 7.18
CA LEU A 88 2.13 12.03 6.15
C LEU A 88 2.52 12.46 4.76
N LYS A 89 2.79 13.76 4.55
CA LYS A 89 3.19 14.31 3.26
C LYS A 89 4.56 13.87 2.76
N LYS A 90 5.41 13.22 3.59
CA LYS A 90 6.71 12.69 3.15
C LYS A 90 6.59 11.67 2.01
N GLN A 91 5.42 11.05 1.87
CA GLN A 91 5.09 10.14 0.76
C GLN A 91 4.23 10.80 -0.33
N GLY A 92 4.29 12.13 -0.47
CA GLY A 92 3.39 12.87 -1.35
C GLY A 92 1.93 12.65 -0.95
N ILE A 93 1.03 12.64 -1.92
CA ILE A 93 -0.41 12.46 -1.70
C ILE A 93 -0.76 11.06 -1.17
N ASN A 94 0.10 10.07 -1.38
CA ASN A 94 -0.14 8.68 -0.98
C ASN A 94 -0.33 8.55 0.55
N GLY A 95 0.45 9.29 1.35
CA GLY A 95 0.30 9.30 2.81
C GLY A 95 -1.08 9.79 3.28
N PRO A 96 -1.53 10.98 2.89
CA PRO A 96 -2.87 11.49 3.19
C PRO A 96 -4.02 10.61 2.68
N ILE A 97 -3.91 10.03 1.49
CA ILE A 97 -4.90 9.09 0.94
C ILE A 97 -5.09 7.90 1.90
N TRP A 98 -3.99 7.21 2.26
CA TRP A 98 -4.06 6.03 3.13
C TRP A 98 -4.48 6.39 4.56
N ALA A 99 -4.09 7.56 5.07
CA ALA A 99 -4.53 8.03 6.38
C ALA A 99 -6.05 8.27 6.42
N LEU A 100 -6.64 8.84 5.37
CA LEU A 100 -8.08 9.04 5.28
C LEU A 100 -8.84 7.71 5.17
N ILE A 101 -8.35 6.75 4.38
CA ILE A 101 -8.92 5.39 4.33
C ILE A 101 -8.90 4.76 5.72
N ALA A 102 -7.75 4.81 6.41
CA ALA A 102 -7.60 4.22 7.74
C ALA A 102 -8.55 4.85 8.78
N LEU A 103 -8.66 6.18 8.78
CA LEU A 103 -9.57 6.91 9.66
C LEU A 103 -11.03 6.50 9.44
N ASN A 104 -11.41 6.30 8.18
CA ASN A 104 -12.78 5.98 7.76
C ASN A 104 -13.15 4.50 7.93
N THR A 105 -12.23 3.61 8.34
CA THR A 105 -12.56 2.20 8.57
C THR A 105 -13.55 2.00 9.71
N ASN A 106 -13.56 2.90 10.69
CA ASN A 106 -14.47 2.82 11.84
C ASN A 106 -14.87 4.23 12.29
N SER A 107 -16.15 4.47 12.47
CA SER A 107 -16.71 5.76 12.90
C SER A 107 -16.25 6.25 14.28
N LYS A 108 -15.65 5.37 15.09
CA LYS A 108 -15.10 5.71 16.41
C LYS A 108 -13.63 6.12 16.35
N TYR A 109 -13.00 6.08 15.18
CA TYR A 109 -11.61 6.45 15.03
C TYR A 109 -11.46 7.96 14.91
N GLU A 110 -10.58 8.49 15.76
CA GLU A 110 -10.16 9.87 15.74
C GLU A 110 -8.63 9.90 15.85
N ILE A 111 -8.00 10.76 15.08
CA ILE A 111 -6.56 10.98 15.18
C ILE A 111 -6.29 11.89 16.38
N PRO A 112 -5.52 11.46 17.38
CA PRO A 112 -5.24 12.25 18.56
C PRO A 112 -4.49 13.55 18.22
N LYS A 113 -4.79 14.63 18.94
CA LYS A 113 -4.03 15.89 18.82
C LYS A 113 -2.58 15.70 19.26
N ASN A 114 -1.67 16.18 18.45
CA ASN A 114 -0.23 16.21 18.72
C ASN A 114 0.20 17.67 18.95
N LYS A 115 0.66 17.99 20.16
CA LYS A 115 1.08 19.34 20.53
C LYS A 115 2.35 19.80 19.81
N GLU A 116 3.17 18.85 19.36
CA GLU A 116 4.43 19.12 18.67
C GLU A 116 4.24 19.22 17.14
N ALA A 117 3.10 18.80 16.61
CA ALA A 117 2.83 18.87 15.18
C ALA A 117 2.60 20.33 14.76
N LYS A 118 3.27 20.74 13.68
CA LYS A 118 3.02 22.02 13.02
C LYS A 118 1.58 22.12 12.49
N ILE A 119 1.09 21.02 11.92
CA ILE A 119 -0.28 20.87 11.46
C ILE A 119 -0.80 19.54 11.98
N ASN A 120 -1.84 19.59 12.80
CA ASN A 120 -2.52 18.38 13.24
C ASN A 120 -3.31 17.77 12.09
N THR A 121 -3.20 16.47 11.94
CA THR A 121 -4.00 15.72 10.97
C THR A 121 -5.44 15.64 11.45
N THR A 122 -6.37 16.10 10.64
CA THR A 122 -7.81 15.94 10.81
C THR A 122 -8.43 15.41 9.52
N GLU A 123 -9.68 14.96 9.60
CA GLU A 123 -10.45 14.52 8.43
C GLU A 123 -10.50 15.62 7.36
N GLU A 124 -10.79 16.86 7.77
CA GLU A 124 -10.89 18.03 6.89
C GLU A 124 -9.54 18.37 6.22
N VAL A 125 -8.44 18.29 6.98
CA VAL A 125 -7.09 18.53 6.45
C VAL A 125 -6.74 17.50 5.38
N LEU A 126 -7.09 16.23 5.62
CA LEU A 126 -6.84 15.15 4.66
C LEU A 126 -7.68 15.33 3.38
N ILE A 127 -9.00 15.57 3.53
CA ILE A 127 -9.91 15.81 2.40
C ILE A 127 -9.43 17.00 1.59
N LYS A 128 -9.20 18.14 2.26
CA LYS A 128 -8.76 19.36 1.58
C LYS A 128 -7.47 19.13 0.81
N TYR A 129 -6.49 18.47 1.41
CA TYR A 129 -5.22 18.19 0.73
C TYR A 129 -5.40 17.32 -0.51
N ILE A 130 -6.24 16.29 -0.45
CA ILE A 130 -6.52 15.44 -1.61
C ILE A 130 -7.20 16.26 -2.71
N LEU A 131 -8.18 17.11 -2.38
CA LEU A 131 -8.87 17.96 -3.34
C LEU A 131 -7.93 19.01 -3.97
N ASP A 132 -7.07 19.65 -3.16
CA ASP A 132 -6.12 20.67 -3.63
C ASP A 132 -5.05 20.09 -4.58
N ASN A 133 -4.84 18.78 -4.57
CA ASN A 133 -3.90 18.05 -5.45
C ASN A 133 -4.60 17.37 -6.64
N GLU A 134 -5.88 17.63 -6.88
CA GLU A 134 -6.53 17.20 -8.12
C GLU A 134 -5.90 17.91 -9.31
N LEU A 135 -5.58 17.16 -10.35
CA LEU A 135 -4.96 17.70 -11.57
C LEU A 135 -5.99 18.20 -12.57
N GLU A 136 -5.56 19.09 -13.48
CA GLU A 136 -6.42 19.61 -14.52
C GLU A 136 -7.03 18.49 -15.37
N GLY A 137 -8.33 18.56 -15.60
CA GLY A 137 -9.08 17.52 -16.31
C GLY A 137 -9.52 16.34 -15.45
N GLY A 138 -9.16 16.34 -14.17
CA GLY A 138 -9.54 15.33 -13.16
C GLY A 138 -8.50 14.24 -12.97
N GLY A 139 -8.51 13.65 -11.78
CA GLY A 139 -7.58 12.61 -11.36
C GLY A 139 -6.38 13.15 -10.59
N TRP A 140 -5.54 12.24 -10.11
CA TRP A 140 -4.41 12.53 -9.22
C TRP A 140 -3.17 11.78 -9.66
N ALA A 141 -2.01 12.31 -9.26
CA ALA A 141 -0.73 11.65 -9.44
C ALA A 141 0.12 11.78 -8.17
N LEU A 142 1.11 10.92 -8.02
CA LEU A 142 2.07 11.04 -6.93
C LEU A 142 3.04 12.21 -7.19
N SER A 143 3.37 12.45 -8.45
CA SER A 143 4.20 13.57 -8.91
C SER A 143 3.87 13.93 -10.37
N GLY A 144 4.29 15.13 -10.79
CA GLY A 144 4.07 15.62 -12.15
C GLY A 144 2.66 16.16 -12.37
N THR A 145 2.31 16.39 -13.63
CA THR A 145 1.08 17.06 -14.06
C THR A 145 0.10 16.14 -14.79
N ASN A 146 0.47 14.89 -15.01
CA ASN A 146 -0.40 13.89 -15.64
C ASN A 146 -0.97 12.96 -14.57
N PRO A 147 -2.30 12.75 -14.53
CA PRO A 147 -2.89 11.84 -13.59
C PRO A 147 -2.39 10.40 -13.79
N ASP A 148 -2.27 9.68 -12.69
CA ASP A 148 -1.90 8.28 -12.62
C ASP A 148 -3.12 7.42 -12.29
N VAL A 149 -3.23 6.24 -12.87
CA VAL A 149 -4.39 5.34 -12.69
C VAL A 149 -4.50 4.91 -11.23
N ASP A 150 -3.40 4.50 -10.62
CA ASP A 150 -3.40 3.92 -9.28
C ASP A 150 -3.69 4.99 -8.23
N ILE A 151 -3.02 6.15 -8.34
CA ILE A 151 -3.23 7.28 -7.41
C ILE A 151 -4.65 7.83 -7.56
N THR A 152 -5.15 7.95 -8.79
CA THR A 152 -6.53 8.39 -9.04
C THR A 152 -7.54 7.42 -8.41
N ALA A 153 -7.33 6.12 -8.61
CA ALA A 153 -8.18 5.10 -8.01
C ALA A 153 -8.13 5.13 -6.48
N MET A 154 -6.94 5.24 -5.88
CA MET A 154 -6.78 5.31 -4.42
C MET A 154 -7.36 6.61 -3.83
N ALA A 155 -7.26 7.75 -4.51
CA ALA A 155 -7.89 9.00 -4.08
C ALA A 155 -9.42 8.87 -4.07
N ILE A 156 -10.02 8.25 -5.09
CA ILE A 156 -11.46 7.95 -5.12
C ILE A 156 -11.86 7.06 -3.94
N GLN A 157 -11.08 6.01 -3.63
CA GLN A 157 -11.32 5.13 -2.49
C GLN A 157 -11.30 5.90 -1.16
N ALA A 158 -10.34 6.82 -0.98
CA ALA A 158 -10.23 7.63 0.22
C ALA A 158 -11.41 8.59 0.40
N LEU A 159 -11.87 9.18 -0.68
CA LEU A 159 -12.96 10.16 -0.70
C LEU A 159 -14.37 9.52 -0.74
N SER A 160 -14.46 8.20 -0.93
CA SER A 160 -15.73 7.49 -1.20
C SER A 160 -16.79 7.65 -0.12
N LYS A 161 -16.39 7.76 1.15
CA LYS A 161 -17.32 7.99 2.29
C LYS A 161 -18.16 9.27 2.12
N TYR A 162 -17.61 10.27 1.44
CA TYR A 162 -18.21 11.60 1.26
C TYR A 162 -18.90 11.74 -0.10
N TYR A 163 -18.95 10.67 -0.90
CA TYR A 163 -19.56 10.68 -2.22
C TYR A 163 -21.08 10.83 -2.12
N ASN A 164 -21.65 11.78 -2.86
CA ASN A 164 -23.06 12.15 -2.82
C ASN A 164 -23.55 12.71 -1.47
N ASP A 165 -22.66 13.08 -0.58
CA ASP A 165 -23.00 13.83 0.63
C ASP A 165 -23.17 15.33 0.28
N LYS A 166 -24.24 15.93 0.79
CA LYS A 166 -24.60 17.34 0.50
C LYS A 166 -23.57 18.33 1.05
N ASP A 167 -22.96 17.99 2.19
CA ASP A 167 -21.96 18.82 2.86
C ASP A 167 -20.59 18.74 2.15
N TYR A 168 -20.41 17.73 1.27
CA TYR A 168 -19.17 17.46 0.54
C TYR A 168 -19.37 17.49 -0.98
N SER A 169 -20.11 18.50 -1.49
CA SER A 169 -20.41 18.60 -2.93
C SER A 169 -19.16 18.66 -3.82
N ASP A 170 -18.08 19.27 -3.34
CA ASP A 170 -16.83 19.38 -4.08
C ASP A 170 -16.09 18.05 -4.17
N VAL A 171 -16.16 17.21 -3.11
CA VAL A 171 -15.67 15.82 -3.15
C VAL A 171 -16.42 15.03 -4.23
N THR A 172 -17.75 15.13 -4.27
CA THR A 172 -18.56 14.45 -5.29
C THR A 172 -18.15 14.88 -6.71
N LYS A 173 -17.92 16.18 -6.93
CA LYS A 173 -17.48 16.69 -8.23
C LYS A 173 -16.08 16.16 -8.61
N ALA A 174 -15.14 16.15 -7.67
CA ALA A 174 -13.78 15.65 -7.87
C ALA A 174 -13.79 14.14 -8.20
N ILE A 175 -14.52 13.33 -7.43
CA ILE A 175 -14.71 11.91 -7.72
C ILE A 175 -15.26 11.70 -9.13
N ASN A 176 -16.31 12.44 -9.52
CA ASN A 176 -16.91 12.31 -10.86
C ASN A 176 -15.92 12.66 -11.97
N ARG A 177 -15.06 13.67 -11.79
CA ARG A 177 -13.98 13.98 -12.74
C ARG A 177 -12.93 12.86 -12.81
N GLY A 178 -12.51 12.32 -11.66
CA GLY A 178 -11.59 11.19 -11.59
C GLY A 178 -12.16 9.94 -12.26
N VAL A 179 -13.42 9.60 -12.01
CA VAL A 179 -14.12 8.47 -12.69
C VAL A 179 -14.17 8.68 -14.20
N LYS A 180 -14.49 9.90 -14.65
CA LYS A 180 -14.49 10.24 -16.08
C LYS A 180 -13.11 10.10 -16.69
N TRP A 181 -12.06 10.52 -15.98
CA TRP A 181 -10.69 10.38 -16.42
C TRP A 181 -10.27 8.89 -16.52
N LEU A 182 -10.56 8.07 -15.48
CA LEU A 182 -10.30 6.62 -15.50
C LEU A 182 -10.99 5.93 -16.69
N GLY A 183 -12.24 6.28 -17.00
CA GLY A 183 -12.96 5.73 -18.16
C GLY A 183 -12.32 6.09 -19.50
N LYS A 184 -11.60 7.23 -19.60
CA LYS A 184 -10.81 7.62 -20.77
C LYS A 184 -9.46 6.92 -20.82
N ALA A 185 -8.80 6.72 -19.66
CA ALA A 185 -7.50 6.06 -19.53
C ALA A 185 -7.59 4.54 -19.79
N GLN A 186 -8.78 3.96 -19.70
CA GLN A 186 -9.00 2.53 -19.94
C GLN A 186 -8.65 2.13 -21.37
N ASN A 187 -7.90 1.03 -21.53
CA ASN A 187 -7.55 0.51 -22.83
C ASN A 187 -8.81 0.03 -23.60
N LYS A 188 -9.00 0.58 -24.79
CA LYS A 188 -10.20 0.35 -25.61
C LYS A 188 -10.33 -1.09 -26.14
N LYS A 189 -9.21 -1.86 -26.21
CA LYS A 189 -9.20 -3.23 -26.75
C LYS A 189 -9.28 -4.28 -25.64
N THR A 190 -8.61 -4.04 -24.51
CA THR A 190 -8.45 -5.03 -23.45
C THR A 190 -9.36 -4.81 -22.27
N GLY A 191 -9.89 -3.58 -22.08
CA GLY A 191 -10.63 -3.18 -20.88
C GLY A 191 -9.73 -2.97 -19.65
N GLY A 192 -8.40 -3.07 -19.80
CA GLY A 192 -7.42 -2.96 -18.74
C GLY A 192 -6.91 -1.53 -18.51
N PHE A 193 -5.96 -1.41 -17.59
CA PHE A 193 -5.33 -0.16 -17.21
C PHE A 193 -3.82 -0.30 -17.19
N SER A 194 -3.14 0.81 -17.51
CA SER A 194 -1.68 0.86 -17.56
C SER A 194 -1.15 1.82 -16.51
N CYS A 195 -0.06 1.41 -15.88
CA CYS A 195 0.82 2.26 -15.10
C CYS A 195 2.24 2.12 -15.66
N MET A 196 3.01 3.20 -15.69
CA MET A 196 4.40 3.21 -16.21
C MET A 196 4.56 2.63 -17.63
N GLY A 197 3.53 2.78 -18.47
CA GLY A 197 3.59 2.41 -19.90
C GLY A 197 3.16 0.98 -20.24
N TYR A 198 2.79 0.14 -19.28
CA TYR A 198 2.29 -1.22 -19.53
C TYR A 198 1.06 -1.56 -18.69
N GLU A 199 0.19 -2.42 -19.26
CA GLU A 199 -0.97 -2.94 -18.54
C GLU A 199 -0.52 -3.93 -17.46
N ASN A 200 -1.08 -3.80 -16.27
CA ASN A 200 -0.81 -4.69 -15.15
C ASN A 200 -2.08 -4.98 -14.34
N SER A 201 -2.03 -6.05 -13.56
CA SER A 201 -3.16 -6.51 -12.76
C SER A 201 -3.49 -5.57 -11.61
N GLU A 202 -2.48 -4.95 -11.00
CA GLU A 202 -2.63 -4.10 -9.82
C GLU A 202 -3.36 -2.81 -10.16
N SER A 203 -3.01 -2.13 -11.27
CA SER A 203 -3.74 -0.94 -11.74
C SER A 203 -5.21 -1.27 -12.04
N CYS A 204 -5.46 -2.44 -12.64
CA CYS A 204 -6.82 -2.91 -12.87
C CYS A 204 -7.56 -3.17 -11.56
N ALA A 205 -6.91 -3.80 -10.58
CA ALA A 205 -7.46 -4.08 -9.26
C ALA A 205 -7.82 -2.79 -8.52
N GLN A 206 -6.93 -1.77 -8.53
CA GLN A 206 -7.20 -0.48 -7.88
C GLN A 206 -8.44 0.20 -8.47
N VAL A 207 -8.62 0.17 -9.79
CA VAL A 207 -9.81 0.75 -10.42
C VAL A 207 -11.07 -0.03 -10.06
N VAL A 208 -11.04 -1.37 -10.04
CA VAL A 208 -12.18 -2.18 -9.59
C VAL A 208 -12.60 -1.79 -8.19
N VAL A 209 -11.64 -1.67 -7.26
CA VAL A 209 -11.93 -1.28 -5.87
C VAL A 209 -12.48 0.15 -5.79
N ALA A 210 -11.92 1.10 -6.56
CA ALA A 210 -12.39 2.47 -6.58
C ALA A 210 -13.85 2.59 -7.05
N LEU A 211 -14.21 1.89 -8.11
CA LEU A 211 -15.60 1.88 -8.61
C LEU A 211 -16.55 1.24 -7.60
N CYS A 212 -16.15 0.11 -7.00
CA CYS A 212 -16.93 -0.54 -5.94
C CYS A 212 -17.13 0.37 -4.72
N SER A 213 -16.14 1.21 -4.37
CA SER A 213 -16.21 2.10 -3.21
C SER A 213 -17.31 3.16 -3.30
N ILE A 214 -17.69 3.52 -4.51
CA ILE A 214 -18.74 4.52 -4.79
C ILE A 214 -20.01 3.90 -5.39
N GLY A 215 -20.18 2.57 -5.25
CA GLY A 215 -21.37 1.84 -5.68
C GLY A 215 -21.51 1.64 -7.19
N ILE A 216 -20.45 1.88 -7.97
CA ILE A 216 -20.44 1.63 -9.41
C ILE A 216 -20.04 0.18 -9.68
N ASN A 217 -20.90 -0.56 -10.42
CA ASN A 217 -20.57 -1.91 -10.85
C ASN A 217 -19.53 -1.85 -11.99
N PRO A 218 -18.26 -2.26 -11.75
CA PRO A 218 -17.20 -2.19 -12.76
C PRO A 218 -17.42 -3.15 -13.95
N ASP A 219 -18.32 -4.12 -13.81
CA ASP A 219 -18.62 -5.11 -14.85
C ASP A 219 -19.85 -4.76 -15.71
N GLU A 220 -20.60 -3.70 -15.35
CA GLU A 220 -21.84 -3.31 -16.05
C GLU A 220 -21.87 -1.85 -16.49
N ASP A 221 -21.13 -0.96 -15.84
CA ASP A 221 -21.15 0.46 -16.16
C ASP A 221 -20.60 0.72 -17.57
N ALA A 222 -21.41 1.29 -18.44
CA ALA A 222 -21.08 1.49 -19.87
C ALA A 222 -19.80 2.33 -20.07
N ARG A 223 -19.44 3.18 -19.12
CA ARG A 223 -18.20 3.99 -19.16
C ARG A 223 -16.96 3.11 -19.14
N PHE A 224 -17.05 1.91 -18.54
CA PHE A 224 -15.96 0.98 -18.31
C PHE A 224 -16.06 -0.30 -19.15
N ILE A 225 -17.01 -0.40 -20.06
CA ILE A 225 -17.07 -1.51 -21.03
C ILE A 225 -16.39 -1.10 -22.33
N LYS A 226 -15.24 -1.71 -22.64
CA LYS A 226 -14.45 -1.45 -23.85
C LYS A 226 -14.36 -2.70 -24.71
N SER A 227 -14.84 -2.64 -25.94
CA SER A 227 -14.90 -3.81 -26.83
C SER A 227 -15.52 -5.04 -26.15
N GLY A 228 -16.60 -4.83 -25.37
CA GLY A 228 -17.30 -5.87 -24.62
C GLY A 228 -16.56 -6.42 -23.40
N LYS A 229 -15.46 -5.80 -22.98
CA LYS A 229 -14.64 -6.20 -21.81
C LYS A 229 -14.71 -5.16 -20.73
N SER A 230 -14.88 -5.61 -19.49
CA SER A 230 -14.87 -4.79 -18.28
C SER A 230 -13.49 -4.80 -17.61
N PRO A 231 -13.26 -3.92 -16.58
CA PRO A 231 -12.12 -4.05 -15.69
C PRO A 231 -12.03 -5.41 -14.99
N VAL A 232 -13.17 -6.00 -14.60
CA VAL A 232 -13.21 -7.33 -13.96
C VAL A 232 -12.79 -8.41 -14.97
N ASP A 233 -13.32 -8.35 -16.20
CA ASP A 233 -12.90 -9.27 -17.28
C ASP A 233 -11.39 -9.18 -17.51
N ASN A 234 -10.84 -7.97 -17.56
CA ASN A 234 -9.40 -7.77 -17.75
C ASN A 234 -8.59 -8.32 -16.58
N LEU A 235 -8.97 -8.00 -15.33
CA LEU A 235 -8.30 -8.50 -14.12
C LEU A 235 -8.24 -10.02 -14.10
N LEU A 236 -9.33 -10.72 -14.44
CA LEU A 236 -9.39 -12.17 -14.48
C LEU A 236 -8.44 -12.79 -15.54
N THR A 237 -8.00 -12.02 -16.54
CA THR A 237 -7.00 -12.52 -17.51
C THR A 237 -5.60 -12.69 -16.95
N TYR A 238 -5.31 -12.15 -15.78
CA TYR A 238 -4.03 -12.30 -15.06
C TYR A 238 -4.05 -13.47 -14.08
N ALA A 239 -5.23 -14.09 -13.84
CA ALA A 239 -5.34 -15.24 -12.97
C ALA A 239 -4.65 -16.46 -13.59
N LEU A 240 -3.84 -17.16 -12.80
CA LEU A 240 -3.09 -18.34 -13.20
C LEU A 240 -3.81 -19.61 -12.79
N LYS A 241 -3.64 -20.67 -13.58
CA LYS A 241 -4.30 -21.98 -13.35
C LYS A 241 -3.87 -22.61 -12.03
N GLU A 242 -2.62 -22.42 -11.65
CA GLU A 242 -2.00 -22.90 -10.42
C GLU A 242 -2.42 -22.09 -9.19
N GLY A 243 -3.20 -21.03 -9.37
CA GLY A 243 -3.63 -20.08 -8.38
C GLY A 243 -2.79 -18.80 -8.35
N GLY A 244 -3.41 -17.71 -7.85
CA GLY A 244 -2.79 -16.38 -7.81
C GLY A 244 -2.92 -15.60 -9.13
N PHE A 245 -2.22 -14.46 -9.16
CA PHE A 245 -2.21 -13.54 -10.31
C PHE A 245 -0.77 -13.23 -10.75
N SER A 246 -0.59 -13.02 -12.06
CA SER A 246 0.64 -12.44 -12.59
C SER A 246 0.56 -10.90 -12.55
N HIS A 247 1.71 -10.24 -12.44
CA HIS A 247 1.82 -8.78 -12.56
C HIS A 247 1.49 -8.33 -13.99
N ILE A 248 2.18 -8.95 -14.96
CA ILE A 248 1.97 -8.75 -16.39
C ILE A 248 1.50 -10.07 -16.99
N LYS A 249 0.67 -10.02 -18.01
CA LYS A 249 0.17 -11.23 -18.72
C LYS A 249 1.31 -12.08 -19.25
N GLY A 250 1.23 -13.37 -18.97
CA GLY A 250 2.23 -14.36 -19.45
C GLY A 250 3.48 -14.46 -18.58
N THR A 251 3.52 -13.78 -17.42
CA THR A 251 4.57 -13.96 -16.41
C THR A 251 4.12 -14.87 -15.28
N ASP A 252 5.05 -15.29 -14.43
CA ASP A 252 4.80 -16.11 -13.26
C ASP A 252 3.92 -15.40 -12.20
N VAL A 253 3.49 -16.18 -11.21
CA VAL A 253 2.73 -15.67 -10.07
C VAL A 253 3.53 -14.58 -9.34
N ASN A 254 2.84 -13.46 -9.10
CA ASN A 254 3.38 -12.35 -8.33
C ASN A 254 2.56 -12.19 -7.05
N MET A 255 3.22 -12.07 -5.90
CA MET A 255 2.52 -12.00 -4.61
C MET A 255 1.67 -10.73 -4.49
N MET A 256 2.22 -9.56 -4.86
CA MET A 256 1.50 -8.29 -4.81
C MET A 256 0.29 -8.30 -5.75
N ALA A 257 0.47 -8.78 -6.99
CA ALA A 257 -0.61 -8.96 -7.96
C ALA A 257 -1.70 -9.89 -7.41
N THR A 258 -1.31 -10.98 -6.74
CA THR A 258 -2.23 -11.94 -6.13
C THR A 258 -3.02 -11.31 -4.99
N GLU A 259 -2.38 -10.59 -4.10
CA GLU A 259 -3.04 -9.92 -2.98
C GLU A 259 -4.00 -8.84 -3.47
N GLN A 260 -3.55 -7.98 -4.40
CA GLN A 260 -4.38 -6.91 -4.93
C GLN A 260 -5.50 -7.43 -5.85
N GLY A 261 -5.24 -8.41 -6.68
CA GLY A 261 -6.28 -9.05 -7.48
C GLY A 261 -7.36 -9.70 -6.62
N PHE A 262 -6.93 -10.43 -5.57
CA PHE A 262 -7.85 -11.06 -4.64
C PHE A 262 -8.71 -10.06 -3.88
N TYR A 263 -8.13 -9.04 -3.25
CA TYR A 263 -8.92 -8.07 -2.48
C TYR A 263 -9.88 -7.27 -3.38
N ALA A 264 -9.49 -7.00 -4.63
CA ALA A 264 -10.36 -6.34 -5.60
C ALA A 264 -11.59 -7.21 -5.95
N LEU A 265 -11.40 -8.51 -6.14
CA LEU A 265 -12.51 -9.45 -6.35
C LEU A 265 -13.41 -9.55 -5.10
N VAL A 266 -12.83 -9.44 -3.90
CA VAL A 266 -13.62 -9.37 -2.65
C VAL A 266 -14.44 -8.09 -2.60
N ALA A 267 -13.86 -6.93 -2.94
CA ALA A 267 -14.59 -5.67 -3.01
C ALA A 267 -15.76 -5.76 -4.02
N TYR A 268 -15.53 -6.36 -5.18
CA TYR A 268 -16.55 -6.58 -6.19
C TYR A 268 -17.66 -7.55 -5.71
N SER A 269 -17.28 -8.68 -5.08
CA SER A 269 -18.24 -9.61 -4.48
C SER A 269 -19.12 -8.95 -3.43
N ARG A 270 -18.54 -8.10 -2.57
CA ARG A 270 -19.26 -7.35 -1.54
C ARG A 270 -20.26 -6.38 -2.15
N LEU A 271 -19.88 -5.65 -3.21
CA LEU A 271 -20.79 -4.79 -3.96
C LEU A 271 -21.99 -5.58 -4.51
N LEU A 272 -21.76 -6.71 -5.17
CA LEU A 272 -22.82 -7.54 -5.74
C LEU A 272 -23.77 -8.11 -4.67
N LYS A 273 -23.30 -8.30 -3.45
CA LYS A 273 -24.07 -8.79 -2.31
C LYS A 273 -24.74 -7.68 -1.50
N GLY A 274 -24.57 -6.41 -1.88
CA GLY A 274 -25.09 -5.25 -1.13
C GLY A 274 -24.47 -5.11 0.27
N GLN A 275 -23.23 -5.61 0.46
CA GLN A 275 -22.49 -5.48 1.72
C GLN A 275 -21.74 -4.14 1.77
N THR A 276 -21.29 -3.73 2.97
CA THR A 276 -20.47 -2.53 3.13
C THR A 276 -19.20 -2.62 2.29
N PHE A 277 -18.67 -1.48 1.85
CA PHE A 277 -17.43 -1.42 1.09
C PHE A 277 -16.27 -2.09 1.87
N ILE A 278 -15.25 -2.58 1.17
CA ILE A 278 -14.19 -3.40 1.76
C ILE A 278 -13.46 -2.70 2.92
N TYR A 279 -13.35 -1.37 2.89
CA TYR A 279 -12.76 -0.57 3.97
C TYR A 279 -13.77 0.00 4.96
N ASP A 280 -15.07 -0.03 4.66
CA ASP A 280 -16.11 0.30 5.63
C ASP A 280 -16.38 -0.91 6.54
N MET A 281 -15.84 -0.83 7.74
CA MET A 281 -15.90 -1.89 8.75
C MET A 281 -16.93 -1.62 9.85
N SER A 282 -17.96 -0.81 9.54
CA SER A 282 -19.10 -0.55 10.42
C SER A 282 -19.91 -1.81 10.74
N ASP A 283 -19.81 -2.83 9.89
CA ASP A 283 -20.41 -4.16 10.05
C ASP A 283 -19.61 -5.09 10.99
N LEU A 284 -18.51 -4.64 11.56
CA LEU A 284 -17.67 -5.44 12.46
C LEU A 284 -17.79 -5.01 13.91
N ASN A 285 -17.90 -5.98 14.82
CA ASN A 285 -17.66 -5.75 16.24
C ASN A 285 -16.16 -5.63 16.47
N ILE A 286 -15.72 -4.46 16.93
CA ILE A 286 -14.35 -4.21 17.32
C ILE A 286 -14.16 -4.65 18.76
N GLU A 287 -13.34 -5.67 18.98
CA GLU A 287 -13.06 -6.21 20.31
C GLU A 287 -12.28 -5.20 21.16
N LYS A 288 -12.65 -5.12 22.46
CA LYS A 288 -11.76 -4.49 23.44
C LYS A 288 -10.46 -5.30 23.50
N PRO A 289 -9.29 -4.69 23.33
CA PRO A 289 -8.04 -5.45 23.26
C PRO A 289 -7.75 -6.11 24.60
N LYS A 290 -7.42 -7.40 24.55
CA LYS A 290 -6.80 -8.13 25.65
C LYS A 290 -5.29 -7.93 25.54
N LYS A 291 -4.63 -7.58 26.66
CA LYS A 291 -3.17 -7.46 26.71
C LYS A 291 -2.57 -8.86 26.46
N ILE A 292 -1.75 -8.99 25.42
CA ILE A 292 -1.00 -10.22 25.15
C ILE A 292 0.41 -10.02 25.72
N SER A 293 0.83 -10.90 26.64
CA SER A 293 2.25 -10.98 27.01
C SER A 293 2.95 -11.86 25.99
N VAL A 294 3.77 -11.25 25.14
CA VAL A 294 4.65 -11.99 24.23
C VAL A 294 5.94 -12.29 25.03
N ASP A 295 6.25 -13.56 25.22
CA ASP A 295 7.49 -13.96 25.87
C ASP A 295 8.66 -13.75 24.90
N LEU A 296 9.28 -12.57 25.01
CA LEU A 296 10.45 -12.18 24.21
C LEU A 296 11.69 -13.04 24.51
N THR A 297 11.67 -13.83 25.61
CA THR A 297 12.80 -14.68 25.99
C THR A 297 12.83 -15.99 25.22
N ALA A 298 11.69 -16.48 24.75
CA ALA A 298 11.59 -17.71 23.96
C ALA A 298 12.34 -17.58 22.60
N ASN A 299 12.37 -16.37 22.02
CA ASN A 299 13.10 -16.12 20.76
C ASN A 299 14.62 -15.96 20.95
N LYS A 300 15.11 -15.65 22.16
CA LYS A 300 16.56 -15.56 22.44
C LYS A 300 17.22 -16.91 22.66
N LYS A 301 16.49 -17.92 23.14
CA LYS A 301 17.03 -19.28 23.36
C LYS A 301 17.32 -20.07 22.09
N SER A 302 16.62 -19.79 20.99
CA SER A 302 16.88 -20.45 19.69
C SER A 302 18.09 -19.91 18.92
N VAL A 303 18.62 -18.74 19.31
CA VAL A 303 19.83 -18.14 18.70
C VAL A 303 21.10 -18.58 19.46
N SER A 304 20.99 -18.91 20.76
CA SER A 304 22.17 -19.26 21.58
C SER A 304 22.62 -20.73 21.49
N SER A 305 21.81 -21.61 20.91
CA SER A 305 22.16 -23.02 20.74
C SER A 305 22.94 -23.35 19.47
N ASN A 306 23.02 -22.42 18.50
CA ASN A 306 23.78 -22.63 17.24
C ASN A 306 25.14 -21.92 17.20
N GLU A 307 25.55 -21.22 18.27
CA GLU A 307 26.87 -20.53 18.34
C GLU A 307 27.91 -21.28 19.17
N LYS A 308 27.63 -22.49 19.66
CA LYS A 308 28.57 -23.24 20.50
C LYS A 308 29.44 -24.28 19.77
N GLU A 309 29.38 -24.39 18.48
CA GLU A 309 30.15 -25.40 17.73
C GLU A 309 31.24 -24.90 16.80
N ILE A 310 31.63 -23.62 16.81
CA ILE A 310 32.77 -23.14 16.04
C ILE A 310 33.56 -22.11 16.86
N VAL A 311 34.30 -22.53 17.88
CA VAL A 311 35.53 -21.85 18.35
C VAL A 311 36.41 -22.87 19.05
N ASN A 312 37.22 -23.59 18.29
CA ASN A 312 38.53 -24.07 18.71
C ASN A 312 39.46 -23.99 17.52
N GLY A 313 40.22 -22.91 17.45
CA GLY A 313 41.28 -22.68 16.47
C GLY A 313 42.09 -21.50 16.93
N SER A 314 43.10 -21.79 17.73
CA SER A 314 44.22 -20.96 18.19
C SER A 314 44.75 -20.04 17.09
N TYR A 315 44.93 -18.73 17.38
CA TYR A 315 46.04 -17.94 16.89
C TYR A 315 46.43 -16.82 17.86
N ASN A 316 47.74 -16.63 17.98
CA ASN A 316 48.53 -15.89 18.95
C ASN A 316 48.36 -14.37 18.94
N LYS A 317 48.57 -13.81 20.13
CA LYS A 317 48.87 -12.41 20.43
C LYS A 317 50.15 -11.92 19.74
N THR A 318 50.12 -10.71 19.19
CA THR A 318 51.27 -9.80 19.23
C THR A 318 50.80 -8.39 19.51
N ASN A 319 51.37 -7.84 20.59
CA ASN A 319 51.27 -6.46 21.04
C ASN A 319 52.03 -5.54 20.10
N ILE A 320 51.53 -4.32 19.86
CA ILE A 320 52.38 -3.13 19.71
C ILE A 320 51.55 -1.91 20.20
N SER A 321 52.24 -1.11 20.99
CA SER A 321 51.93 0.05 21.81
C SER A 321 51.64 1.35 21.05
N ASP A 322 50.93 2.22 21.78
CA ASP A 322 50.84 3.68 21.76
C ASP A 322 51.83 4.49 20.92
N ASP A 323 51.37 5.53 20.25
CA ASP A 323 51.84 6.88 20.55
C ASP A 323 50.91 8.01 20.03
N SER A 324 50.82 9.04 20.84
CA SER A 324 50.14 10.31 20.75
C SER A 324 50.72 11.27 19.70
N ASN A 325 49.89 12.15 19.11
CA ASN A 325 50.16 13.60 19.16
C ASN A 325 49.03 14.47 18.51
N GLU A 326 48.60 15.42 19.34
CA GLU A 326 47.83 16.60 19.00
C GLU A 326 48.60 17.56 18.08
N LYS A 327 47.91 18.28 17.21
CA LYS A 327 48.18 19.71 16.92
C LYS A 327 46.99 20.44 16.35
N GLU A 328 46.52 21.41 17.14
CA GLU A 328 45.72 22.60 16.75
C GLU A 328 46.50 23.46 15.76
N VAL A 329 45.80 24.13 14.82
CA VAL A 329 46.12 25.48 14.33
C VAL A 329 44.87 26.23 13.94
N LYS A 330 44.77 27.44 14.48
CA LYS A 330 43.73 28.48 14.40
C LYS A 330 43.76 29.27 13.08
N SER A 331 42.55 29.76 12.72
CA SER A 331 42.16 31.07 12.21
C SER A 331 42.90 31.75 11.06
N ASP A 332 42.13 32.31 10.10
CA ASP A 332 41.95 33.76 10.00
C ASP A 332 40.87 34.20 8.97
N LYS A 333 40.19 35.29 9.34
CA LYS A 333 39.19 36.04 8.59
C LYS A 333 39.84 36.96 7.54
N LYS A 334 39.09 37.23 6.44
CA LYS A 334 38.87 38.61 5.91
C LYS A 334 37.90 38.60 4.71
N SER A 335 36.86 39.28 4.83
CA SER A 335 36.12 40.40 4.23
C SER A 335 36.70 40.97 2.92
N ASP A 336 35.91 41.20 1.88
CA ASP A 336 35.22 42.41 1.46
C ASP A 336 34.87 42.50 -0.04
N LYS A 337 33.69 43.11 -0.26
CA LYS A 337 33.27 44.02 -1.34
C LYS A 337 32.87 43.54 -2.75
N ARG A 338 31.56 43.76 -2.94
CA ARG A 338 30.85 44.47 -4.08
C ARG A 338 31.55 44.56 -5.41
N ASN A 339 30.82 44.18 -6.47
CA ASN A 339 30.28 45.12 -7.47
C ASN A 339 29.30 44.45 -8.46
N SER A 340 28.28 45.24 -8.80
CA SER A 340 27.27 45.08 -9.83
C SER A 340 27.82 45.00 -11.24
N LEU A 341 27.19 44.30 -12.15
CA LEU A 341 26.66 44.83 -13.43
C LEU A 341 26.23 43.69 -14.37
N ASP A 342 25.07 43.92 -14.96
CA ASP A 342 24.41 43.35 -16.15
C ASP A 342 25.20 42.45 -17.09
N SER A 343 24.56 41.35 -17.53
CA SER A 343 24.14 41.17 -18.92
C SER A 343 23.71 39.74 -19.21
N ASN A 344 22.59 39.63 -19.88
CA ASN A 344 22.05 38.53 -20.66
C ASN A 344 22.95 37.33 -20.87
N GLU A 345 22.52 36.16 -20.34
CA GLU A 345 22.87 34.89 -20.94
C GLU A 345 21.71 33.91 -20.86
N LYS A 346 21.50 33.25 -21.98
CA LYS A 346 20.50 32.26 -22.31
C LYS A 346 20.46 31.13 -21.27
N ILE A 347 19.28 30.93 -20.71
CA ILE A 347 18.99 29.75 -19.87
C ILE A 347 18.88 28.54 -20.79
N ASN A 348 19.97 27.78 -20.89
CA ASN A 348 19.92 26.39 -21.28
C ASN A 348 19.66 25.56 -20.02
N SER A 349 18.39 25.30 -19.71
CA SER A 349 18.00 24.37 -18.65
C SER A 349 17.96 22.96 -19.22
N SER A 350 19.08 22.25 -19.14
CA SER A 350 19.10 20.79 -19.17
C SER A 350 19.42 20.28 -17.76
N SER A 351 18.48 20.40 -16.85
CA SER A 351 18.46 19.58 -15.64
C SER A 351 17.64 18.33 -15.95
N LYS A 352 18.33 17.20 -16.16
CA LYS A 352 17.72 15.88 -16.12
C LYS A 352 17.06 15.71 -14.76
N PRO A 353 15.80 15.19 -14.69
CA PRO A 353 15.21 14.82 -13.42
C PRO A 353 16.03 13.68 -12.81
N ASN A 354 16.29 13.73 -11.50
CA ASN A 354 16.82 12.62 -10.75
C ASN A 354 15.89 11.42 -10.94
N GLU A 355 16.44 10.33 -11.47
CA GLU A 355 15.80 9.02 -11.55
C GLU A 355 15.77 8.41 -10.14
N GLU A 356 14.89 8.89 -9.27
CA GLU A 356 14.49 8.16 -8.07
C GLU A 356 13.36 7.21 -8.47
N GLY A 357 13.74 5.92 -8.61
CA GLY A 357 12.82 4.85 -8.94
C GLY A 357 11.71 4.70 -7.90
N TRP A 358 10.50 4.45 -8.37
CA TRP A 358 9.32 4.22 -7.57
C TRP A 358 9.39 2.86 -6.87
N GLU A 359 9.61 2.84 -5.56
CA GLU A 359 9.32 1.67 -4.74
C GLU A 359 7.80 1.53 -4.55
N PHE A 360 7.14 0.80 -5.45
CA PHE A 360 5.95 0.08 -5.05
C PHE A 360 6.41 -1.04 -4.12
N GLU A 361 6.02 -0.94 -2.86
CA GLU A 361 6.36 -1.81 -1.73
C GLU A 361 6.99 -3.15 -2.13
N GLY A 362 8.31 -3.22 -2.14
CA GLY A 362 9.02 -4.50 -2.12
C GLY A 362 10.13 -4.75 -3.12
N LYS A 363 10.37 -3.94 -4.14
CA LYS A 363 11.55 -4.10 -5.02
C LYS A 363 11.96 -2.78 -5.64
N GLU A 364 13.26 -2.46 -5.56
CA GLU A 364 13.90 -1.51 -6.46
C GLU A 364 13.86 -2.08 -7.88
N TYR A 365 13.14 -1.41 -8.78
CA TYR A 365 13.24 -1.68 -10.20
C TYR A 365 14.29 -0.76 -10.80
N ASN A 366 15.44 -1.33 -11.18
CA ASN A 366 16.49 -0.63 -11.88
C ASN A 366 16.04 -0.46 -13.36
N LEU A 367 15.66 0.75 -13.76
CA LEU A 367 15.17 1.08 -15.11
C LEU A 367 16.30 1.25 -16.14
N LYS A 368 17.39 0.47 -16.05
CA LYS A 368 18.40 0.42 -17.12
C LYS A 368 18.25 -0.85 -17.93
N ASN A 369 17.79 -0.65 -19.17
CA ASN A 369 17.76 -1.57 -20.32
C ASN A 369 16.82 -2.80 -20.26
N PRO A 370 15.79 -2.84 -21.12
CA PRO A 370 15.02 -4.05 -21.38
C PRO A 370 15.81 -4.95 -22.39
N GLY A 371 16.78 -5.70 -21.90
CA GLY A 371 17.56 -6.57 -22.79
C GLY A 371 18.69 -7.37 -22.19
N GLU A 372 19.03 -7.19 -20.93
CA GLU A 372 20.11 -7.97 -20.30
C GLU A 372 19.59 -8.79 -19.10
N ASP A 373 19.69 -10.06 -19.30
CA ASP A 373 19.75 -11.26 -18.45
C ASP A 373 19.38 -11.07 -16.95
N ASN A 374 18.10 -11.35 -16.65
CA ASN A 374 17.58 -11.45 -15.29
C ASN A 374 18.07 -12.73 -14.59
N ARG A 375 19.35 -12.81 -14.22
CA ARG A 375 19.80 -13.69 -13.16
C ARG A 375 19.67 -12.96 -11.82
N ILE A 376 18.44 -12.92 -11.33
CA ILE A 376 18.15 -12.43 -9.98
C ILE A 376 18.74 -13.43 -8.98
N VAL A 377 19.72 -12.96 -8.22
CA VAL A 377 20.17 -13.63 -7.00
C VAL A 377 18.96 -13.71 -6.07
N GLN A 378 18.38 -14.89 -5.98
CA GLN A 378 17.34 -15.21 -5.00
C GLN A 378 17.97 -15.18 -3.61
N GLN A 379 17.95 -14.01 -2.95
CA GLN A 379 17.97 -14.02 -1.50
C GLN A 379 16.64 -14.64 -1.04
N LYS A 380 16.74 -15.82 -0.42
CA LYS A 380 15.62 -16.52 0.20
C LYS A 380 15.09 -15.70 1.38
N ASN A 381 14.24 -14.72 1.10
CA ASN A 381 13.37 -14.15 2.10
C ASN A 381 12.26 -15.19 2.34
N LYS A 382 12.31 -15.87 3.49
CA LYS A 382 11.20 -16.70 3.95
C LYS A 382 10.08 -15.77 4.42
N SER A 383 9.31 -15.23 3.48
CA SER A 383 7.97 -14.75 3.71
C SER A 383 7.13 -15.92 4.27
N ILE A 384 6.10 -15.62 5.05
CA ILE A 384 5.09 -16.63 5.41
C ILE A 384 4.41 -17.00 4.11
N GLU A 385 4.88 -18.06 3.45
CA GLU A 385 4.22 -18.55 2.24
C GLU A 385 2.79 -18.96 2.60
N PRO A 386 1.79 -18.46 1.88
CA PRO A 386 0.43 -18.91 2.07
C PRO A 386 0.39 -20.42 1.86
N THR A 387 -0.26 -21.13 2.77
CA THR A 387 -0.36 -22.59 2.68
C THR A 387 -1.06 -22.99 1.38
N PRO A 388 -0.78 -24.19 0.82
CA PRO A 388 -1.48 -24.69 -0.38
C PRO A 388 -3.01 -24.65 -0.23
N LYS A 389 -3.56 -24.84 0.98
CA LYS A 389 -5.00 -24.69 1.25
C LYS A 389 -5.48 -23.24 1.12
N LEU A 390 -4.66 -22.26 1.49
CA LEU A 390 -4.97 -20.83 1.35
C LEU A 390 -4.97 -20.43 -0.13
N LEU A 391 -3.96 -20.87 -0.88
CA LEU A 391 -3.88 -20.65 -2.33
C LEU A 391 -5.02 -21.35 -3.08
N ALA A 392 -5.40 -22.56 -2.67
CA ALA A 392 -6.55 -23.28 -3.23
C ALA A 392 -7.88 -22.54 -2.94
N GLY A 393 -8.03 -21.92 -1.74
CA GLY A 393 -9.18 -21.07 -1.42
C GLY A 393 -9.28 -19.85 -2.32
N ILE A 394 -8.16 -19.18 -2.60
CA ILE A 394 -8.06 -18.07 -3.54
C ILE A 394 -8.38 -18.56 -4.95
N GLY A 395 -7.82 -19.69 -5.39
CA GLY A 395 -8.07 -20.29 -6.69
C GLY A 395 -9.54 -20.65 -6.90
N SER A 396 -10.20 -21.25 -5.91
CA SER A 396 -11.63 -21.57 -5.95
C SER A 396 -12.50 -20.33 -6.12
N MET A 397 -12.15 -19.24 -5.47
CA MET A 397 -12.85 -17.97 -5.59
C MET A 397 -12.68 -17.35 -6.98
N ILE A 398 -11.48 -17.41 -7.55
CA ILE A 398 -11.20 -16.96 -8.92
C ILE A 398 -12.06 -17.73 -9.92
N ILE A 399 -12.19 -19.05 -9.77
CA ILE A 399 -13.03 -19.90 -10.62
C ILE A 399 -14.50 -19.49 -10.52
N VAL A 400 -15.01 -19.20 -9.33
CA VAL A 400 -16.40 -18.76 -9.11
C VAL A 400 -16.65 -17.42 -9.82
N PHE A 401 -15.73 -16.47 -9.76
CA PHE A 401 -15.86 -15.18 -10.45
C PHE A 401 -15.75 -15.32 -11.97
N ALA A 402 -14.84 -16.15 -12.46
CA ALA A 402 -14.74 -16.45 -13.89
C ALA A 402 -16.05 -17.06 -14.42
N ALA A 403 -16.67 -17.98 -13.67
CA ALA A 403 -17.96 -18.56 -14.03
C ALA A 403 -19.10 -17.53 -13.99
N ALA A 404 -19.14 -16.67 -12.97
CA ALA A 404 -20.14 -15.61 -12.84
C ALA A 404 -20.03 -14.57 -13.97
N SER A 405 -18.79 -14.18 -14.35
CA SER A 405 -18.54 -13.30 -15.49
C SER A 405 -18.99 -13.92 -16.82
N PHE A 406 -18.78 -15.23 -17.00
CA PHE A 406 -19.24 -15.96 -18.19
C PHE A 406 -20.76 -16.00 -18.29
N ILE A 407 -21.48 -16.17 -17.17
CA ILE A 407 -22.94 -16.11 -17.10
C ILE A 407 -23.45 -14.70 -17.39
N GLY A 408 -22.77 -13.67 -16.86
CA GLY A 408 -23.08 -12.26 -17.15
C GLY A 408 -22.94 -11.90 -18.62
N LYS A 409 -21.89 -12.42 -19.30
CA LYS A 409 -21.72 -12.25 -20.76
C LYS A 409 -22.84 -12.88 -21.59
N ARG A 410 -23.35 -14.05 -21.22
CA ARG A 410 -24.51 -14.65 -21.90
C ARG A 410 -25.75 -13.77 -21.80
N LYS A 411 -25.99 -13.09 -20.69
CA LYS A 411 -27.10 -12.13 -20.52
C LYS A 411 -26.91 -10.85 -21.33
N ARG A 412 -25.66 -10.40 -21.58
CA ARG A 412 -25.37 -9.20 -22.39
C ARG A 412 -25.55 -9.45 -23.90
N VAL A 413 -25.28 -10.65 -24.38
CA VAL A 413 -25.43 -11.01 -25.81
C VAL A 413 -26.88 -11.31 -26.17
N GLY A 414 -27.75 -11.55 -25.19
CA GLY A 414 -29.16 -11.83 -25.35
C GLY A 414 -30.09 -10.60 -25.17
N ARG A 415 -29.55 -9.39 -25.08
CA ARG A 415 -30.24 -8.10 -25.11
C ARG A 415 -29.75 -7.29 -26.31
#